data_94faf43d8ceb22539700a680d354008d
#
_entry.id   94faf43d8ceb22539700a680d354008d
#
_cell.length_a   1.000
_cell.length_b   1.000
_cell.length_c   1.000
_cell.angle_alpha   90.00
_cell.angle_beta   90.00
_cell.angle_gamma   90.00
#
_symmetry.space_group_name_H-M   'P 1'
#
loop_
_entity.id
_entity.type
_entity.pdbx_description
1 polymer ?
#
loop_
_entity_poly.entity_id
_entity_poly.type
_entity_poly.pdbx_seq_one_letter_code
_entity_poly.pdbx_strand_id
1 'polypeptide(L)'
;MKHPLSLHILYHSKNLEGQKLYSDLYKILCRDYNVPFNSGIGMPVYFYRDEENSIREVDTTQSDKTFILLLVDQDIYLSEVWKKYIAEKLLPLLDDPNKNVSLASISLFKYAYELNPKLGKYQFLNFNNESVYRHWNEFIMRLYDILIRYIDDKATKQQTIFISHSKQDDDKYGLRLATGLRNYLLEQGTKLSSFFDVNNIMEGYNFENQIITSVDSSIMVVIFSNAYSSREWCVKEILRAKKNKIPLIVVFAVTGDIDRTFPYIGNVPATIYRNDWNPVINLLLRTTLYNRYQNTIVR
;
A
#
# COMPACT_ATOMS: atom_id res chain seq x y z
N MET A 1 20.65 14.39 3.06
CA MET A 1 20.19 13.30 2.16
C MET A 1 18.70 13.50 2.01
N LYS A 2 18.17 13.54 0.78
CA LYS A 2 16.72 13.65 0.56
C LYS A 2 16.04 12.29 0.82
N HIS A 3 14.80 12.33 1.27
CA HIS A 3 13.98 11.13 1.38
C HIS A 3 13.46 10.70 0.00
N PRO A 4 13.31 9.39 -0.28
CA PRO A 4 12.75 8.93 -1.55
C PRO A 4 11.33 9.44 -1.81
N LEU A 5 10.52 9.49 -0.75
CA LEU A 5 9.12 9.89 -0.78
C LEU A 5 8.73 10.52 0.54
N SER A 6 7.90 11.57 0.50
CA SER A 6 7.22 12.15 1.66
C SER A 6 5.72 12.24 1.43
N LEU A 7 4.94 12.15 2.51
CA LEU A 7 3.50 12.34 2.52
C LEU A 7 3.16 13.68 3.18
N HIS A 8 2.36 14.50 2.50
CA HIS A 8 1.92 15.81 2.98
C HIS A 8 0.39 15.82 3.08
N ILE A 9 -0.14 16.00 4.28
CA ILE A 9 -1.57 15.94 4.56
C ILE A 9 -2.10 17.35 4.73
N LEU A 10 -3.03 17.75 3.89
CA LEU A 10 -3.65 19.09 3.88
C LEU A 10 -5.09 18.97 4.37
N TYR A 11 -5.43 19.74 5.39
CA TYR A 11 -6.77 19.73 5.97
C TYR A 11 -7.09 21.07 6.65
N HIS A 12 -8.39 21.41 6.76
CA HIS A 12 -8.84 22.63 7.45
C HIS A 12 -8.56 22.55 8.97
N SER A 13 -8.14 23.64 9.58
CA SER A 13 -7.78 23.71 11.03
C SER A 13 -8.88 23.20 11.96
N LYS A 14 -10.16 23.34 11.58
CA LYS A 14 -11.31 22.82 12.33
C LYS A 14 -11.55 21.31 12.13
N ASN A 15 -10.88 20.67 11.17
CA ASN A 15 -11.07 19.28 10.84
C ASN A 15 -10.31 18.37 11.82
N LEU A 16 -10.99 17.92 12.88
CA LEU A 16 -10.42 17.01 13.89
C LEU A 16 -10.06 15.62 13.29
N GLU A 17 -10.78 15.18 12.27
CA GLU A 17 -10.47 13.94 11.55
C GLU A 17 -9.12 14.06 10.82
N GLY A 18 -8.85 15.21 10.19
CA GLY A 18 -7.56 15.48 9.53
C GLY A 18 -6.40 15.46 10.52
N GLN A 19 -6.56 16.05 11.70
CA GLN A 19 -5.55 16.01 12.75
C GLN A 19 -5.28 14.56 13.24
N LYS A 20 -6.34 13.80 13.46
CA LYS A 20 -6.23 12.39 13.86
C LYS A 20 -5.58 11.56 12.75
N LEU A 21 -5.98 11.77 11.50
CA LEU A 21 -5.42 11.09 10.33
C LEU A 21 -3.92 11.32 10.22
N TYR A 22 -3.46 12.57 10.37
CA TYR A 22 -2.04 12.85 10.42
C TYR A 22 -1.32 12.04 11.51
N SER A 23 -1.85 12.03 12.74
CA SER A 23 -1.24 11.31 13.85
C SER A 23 -1.13 9.80 13.58
N ASP A 24 -2.19 9.20 13.04
CA ASP A 24 -2.23 7.76 12.76
C ASP A 24 -1.33 7.40 11.58
N LEU A 25 -1.34 8.18 10.50
CA LEU A 25 -0.45 7.97 9.36
C LEU A 25 1.02 8.23 9.72
N TYR A 26 1.30 9.19 10.59
CA TYR A 26 2.65 9.40 11.11
C TYR A 26 3.19 8.14 11.80
N LYS A 27 2.39 7.51 12.68
CA LYS A 27 2.80 6.29 13.40
C LYS A 27 3.09 5.13 12.47
N ILE A 28 2.25 4.90 11.47
CA ILE A 28 2.38 3.73 10.57
C ILE A 28 3.39 3.94 9.45
N LEU A 29 3.57 5.15 8.95
CA LEU A 29 4.45 5.46 7.82
C LEU A 29 5.80 6.01 8.26
N CYS A 30 5.85 6.91 9.24
CA CYS A 30 7.08 7.50 9.72
C CYS A 30 7.67 6.67 10.86
N ARG A 31 7.18 6.88 12.08
CA ARG A 31 7.67 6.22 13.28
C ARG A 31 6.64 6.25 14.40
N ASP A 32 6.45 5.12 15.06
CA ASP A 32 5.74 5.07 16.36
C ASP A 32 6.76 5.09 17.50
N TYR A 33 6.82 6.19 18.25
CA TYR A 33 7.74 6.35 19.36
C TYR A 33 7.42 5.44 20.56
N ASN A 34 6.20 4.92 20.64
CA ASN A 34 5.78 4.02 21.71
C ASN A 34 6.18 2.57 21.44
N VAL A 35 6.66 2.26 20.24
CA VAL A 35 7.05 0.91 19.82
C VAL A 35 8.48 0.93 19.28
N PRO A 36 9.51 0.76 20.13
CA PRO A 36 10.91 0.99 19.75
C PRO A 36 11.40 0.15 18.58
N PHE A 37 10.92 -1.08 18.43
CA PHE A 37 11.42 -2.04 17.45
C PHE A 37 10.50 -2.24 16.24
N ASN A 38 9.30 -1.67 16.23
CA ASN A 38 8.36 -1.79 15.13
C ASN A 38 7.86 -0.41 14.69
N SER A 39 8.79 0.46 14.51
CA SER A 39 8.47 1.82 14.08
C SER A 39 8.33 1.85 12.56
N GLY A 40 7.21 2.30 12.05
CA GLY A 40 6.90 2.78 10.71
C GLY A 40 7.78 2.31 9.52
N ILE A 41 7.67 3.01 8.44
CA ILE A 41 8.45 2.76 7.21
C ILE A 41 9.70 3.65 7.16
N GLY A 42 9.73 4.71 7.97
CA GLY A 42 10.74 5.77 7.95
C GLY A 42 10.43 6.85 6.92
N MET A 43 9.24 6.84 6.33
CA MET A 43 8.78 7.84 5.38
C MET A 43 8.27 9.07 6.12
N PRO A 44 8.78 10.28 5.83
CA PRO A 44 8.30 11.50 6.48
C PRO A 44 6.84 11.77 6.16
N VAL A 45 6.10 12.20 7.19
CA VAL A 45 4.71 12.64 7.09
C VAL A 45 4.60 14.04 7.67
N TYR A 46 4.10 14.96 6.87
CA TYR A 46 3.92 16.37 7.25
C TYR A 46 2.43 16.72 7.20
N PHE A 47 2.06 17.77 7.94
CA PHE A 47 0.71 18.32 7.86
C PHE A 47 0.72 19.81 7.56
N TYR A 48 -0.36 20.28 6.94
CA TYR A 48 -0.62 21.66 6.57
C TYR A 48 -2.07 21.99 6.85
N ARG A 49 -2.28 23.09 7.54
CA ARG A 49 -3.61 23.63 7.87
C ARG A 49 -3.56 25.14 7.79
N ASP A 50 -4.74 25.75 7.74
CA ASP A 50 -4.84 27.19 7.83
C ASP A 50 -4.51 27.68 9.24
N GLU A 51 -3.69 28.74 9.31
CA GLU A 51 -3.32 29.45 10.53
C GLU A 51 -3.40 30.95 10.21
N GLU A 52 -4.16 31.72 11.01
CA GLU A 52 -4.30 33.20 10.89
C GLU A 52 -4.57 33.65 9.42
N ASN A 53 -5.49 33.01 8.73
CA ASN A 53 -5.85 33.28 7.34
C ASN A 53 -4.74 33.00 6.30
N SER A 54 -3.75 32.22 6.63
CA SER A 54 -2.71 31.77 5.72
C SER A 54 -2.52 30.25 5.78
N ILE A 55 -1.97 29.69 4.71
CA ILE A 55 -1.61 28.26 4.65
C ILE A 55 -0.15 28.21 4.22
N ARG A 56 0.66 27.49 5.00
CA ARG A 56 2.07 27.27 4.67
C ARG A 56 2.21 26.49 3.36
N GLU A 57 3.15 26.90 2.51
CA GLU A 57 3.43 26.20 1.26
C GLU A 57 4.04 24.81 1.53
N VAL A 58 3.69 23.84 0.69
CA VAL A 58 4.24 22.49 0.76
C VAL A 58 5.72 22.52 0.40
N ASP A 59 6.56 22.07 1.33
CA ASP A 59 8.00 21.94 1.10
C ASP A 59 8.34 20.67 0.34
N THR A 60 8.69 20.81 -0.93
CA THR A 60 9.08 19.71 -1.81
C THR A 60 10.59 19.45 -1.83
N THR A 61 11.37 20.18 -1.03
CA THR A 61 12.85 20.08 -1.04
C THR A 61 13.38 18.90 -0.26
N GLN A 62 12.58 18.36 0.66
CA GLN A 62 12.97 17.31 1.61
C GLN A 62 12.96 15.89 1.02
N SER A 63 12.29 15.71 -0.12
CA SER A 63 12.16 14.40 -0.77
C SER A 63 12.32 14.47 -2.28
N ASP A 64 12.65 13.34 -2.90
CA ASP A 64 12.73 13.21 -4.36
C ASP A 64 11.31 13.16 -4.99
N LYS A 65 10.35 12.61 -4.25
CA LYS A 65 8.93 12.55 -4.60
C LYS A 65 8.08 13.05 -3.45
N THR A 66 7.07 13.84 -3.77
CA THR A 66 6.13 14.41 -2.78
C THR A 66 4.72 13.93 -3.11
N PHE A 67 4.08 13.24 -2.17
CA PHE A 67 2.69 12.84 -2.29
C PHE A 67 1.81 13.69 -1.38
N ILE A 68 0.79 14.33 -1.96
CA ILE A 68 -0.13 15.20 -1.23
C ILE A 68 -1.47 14.48 -1.06
N LEU A 69 -1.98 14.49 0.16
CA LEU A 69 -3.30 14.01 0.52
C LEU A 69 -4.14 15.20 1.00
N LEU A 70 -5.12 15.62 0.19
CA LEU A 70 -6.00 16.76 0.49
C LEU A 70 -7.36 16.25 0.99
N LEU A 71 -7.72 16.59 2.21
CA LEU A 71 -9.03 16.26 2.79
C LEU A 71 -10.02 17.39 2.47
N VAL A 72 -10.96 17.14 1.57
CA VAL A 72 -11.93 18.15 1.14
C VAL A 72 -13.23 17.95 1.91
N ASP A 73 -13.40 18.77 2.96
CA ASP A 73 -14.60 18.90 3.76
C ASP A 73 -15.39 20.17 3.39
N GLN A 74 -16.47 20.41 4.12
CA GLN A 74 -17.30 21.60 3.93
C GLN A 74 -16.55 22.89 4.28
N ASP A 75 -15.68 22.89 5.30
CA ASP A 75 -14.92 24.06 5.71
C ASP A 75 -13.92 24.47 4.64
N ILE A 76 -13.18 23.52 4.04
CA ILE A 76 -12.32 23.82 2.88
C ILE A 76 -13.14 24.34 1.70
N TYR A 77 -14.30 23.72 1.39
CA TYR A 77 -15.14 24.13 0.29
C TYR A 77 -15.67 25.57 0.41
N LEU A 78 -15.98 26.03 1.63
CA LEU A 78 -16.48 27.37 1.89
C LEU A 78 -15.36 28.42 2.09
N SER A 79 -14.12 28.01 2.36
CA SER A 79 -13.02 28.89 2.69
C SER A 79 -12.39 29.55 1.45
N GLU A 80 -12.45 30.88 1.36
CA GLU A 80 -11.76 31.62 0.30
C GLU A 80 -10.24 31.52 0.40
N VAL A 81 -9.69 31.37 1.61
CA VAL A 81 -8.26 31.16 1.85
C VAL A 81 -7.80 29.85 1.22
N TRP A 82 -8.56 28.76 1.42
CA TRP A 82 -8.27 27.46 0.81
C TRP A 82 -8.44 27.47 -0.70
N LYS A 83 -9.49 28.07 -1.22
CA LYS A 83 -9.70 28.20 -2.67
C LYS A 83 -8.54 28.93 -3.33
N LYS A 84 -8.11 30.06 -2.76
CA LYS A 84 -6.96 30.82 -3.24
C LYS A 84 -5.67 30.02 -3.16
N TYR A 85 -5.40 29.36 -2.04
CA TYR A 85 -4.22 28.50 -1.87
C TYR A 85 -4.18 27.38 -2.91
N ILE A 86 -5.30 26.68 -3.11
CA ILE A 86 -5.40 25.62 -4.10
C ILE A 86 -5.10 26.16 -5.51
N ALA A 87 -5.71 27.28 -5.89
CA ALA A 87 -5.56 27.85 -7.23
C ALA A 87 -4.15 28.41 -7.49
N GLU A 88 -3.57 29.12 -6.52
CA GLU A 88 -2.34 29.91 -6.71
C GLU A 88 -1.07 29.15 -6.28
N LYS A 89 -1.18 28.15 -5.39
CA LYS A 89 -0.02 27.43 -4.83
C LYS A 89 -0.06 25.93 -5.15
N LEU A 90 -1.13 25.25 -4.82
CA LEU A 90 -1.21 23.80 -4.95
C LEU A 90 -1.25 23.33 -6.40
N LEU A 91 -2.12 23.91 -7.22
CA LEU A 91 -2.24 23.51 -8.63
C LEU A 91 -1.00 23.85 -9.47
N PRO A 92 -0.37 25.04 -9.34
CA PRO A 92 0.90 25.29 -10.00
C PRO A 92 2.02 24.35 -9.58
N LEU A 93 2.02 23.90 -8.30
CA LEU A 93 2.97 22.91 -7.82
C LEU A 93 2.80 21.55 -8.49
N LEU A 94 1.56 21.15 -8.76
CA LEU A 94 1.24 19.89 -9.47
C LEU A 94 1.55 19.97 -10.97
N ASP A 95 1.42 21.15 -11.56
CA ASP A 95 1.66 21.39 -12.99
C ASP A 95 3.16 21.61 -13.31
N ASP A 96 4.05 21.72 -12.30
CA ASP A 96 5.49 21.94 -12.49
C ASP A 96 6.20 20.62 -12.88
N PRO A 97 6.67 20.47 -14.12
CA PRO A 97 7.30 19.23 -14.59
C PRO A 97 8.66 18.95 -13.93
N ASN A 98 9.27 19.95 -13.27
CA ASN A 98 10.53 19.79 -12.58
C ASN A 98 10.35 19.28 -11.14
N LYS A 99 9.11 19.16 -10.69
CA LYS A 99 8.77 18.68 -9.36
C LYS A 99 7.98 17.39 -9.45
N ASN A 100 8.50 16.35 -8.81
CA ASN A 100 7.81 15.07 -8.69
C ASN A 100 6.73 15.16 -7.59
N VAL A 101 5.61 15.79 -7.90
CA VAL A 101 4.49 15.95 -6.99
C VAL A 101 3.25 15.26 -7.52
N SER A 102 2.55 14.53 -6.65
CA SER A 102 1.28 13.89 -6.96
C SER A 102 0.26 14.19 -5.87
N LEU A 103 -1.01 14.16 -6.23
CA LEU A 103 -2.13 14.47 -5.35
C LEU A 103 -3.18 13.36 -5.39
N ALA A 104 -3.69 13.01 -4.21
CA ALA A 104 -4.99 12.39 -4.05
C ALA A 104 -5.86 13.25 -3.13
N SER A 105 -7.10 13.46 -3.52
CA SER A 105 -8.07 14.14 -2.67
C SER A 105 -9.03 13.13 -2.03
N ILE A 106 -9.36 13.35 -0.75
CA ILE A 106 -10.41 12.60 -0.05
C ILE A 106 -11.67 13.45 -0.03
N SER A 107 -12.77 12.89 -0.55
CA SER A 107 -14.08 13.53 -0.51
C SER A 107 -14.77 13.24 0.82
N LEU A 108 -14.82 14.23 1.70
CA LEU A 108 -15.59 14.22 2.96
C LEU A 108 -16.86 15.06 2.85
N PHE A 109 -17.12 15.63 1.67
CA PHE A 109 -18.25 16.52 1.40
C PHE A 109 -18.78 16.29 0.00
N LYS A 110 -20.11 16.23 -0.15
CA LYS A 110 -20.76 15.84 -1.41
C LYS A 110 -20.41 16.71 -2.63
N TYR A 111 -20.04 17.99 -2.40
CA TYR A 111 -19.63 18.93 -3.46
C TYR A 111 -18.10 19.09 -3.56
N ALA A 112 -17.33 18.19 -2.96
CA ALA A 112 -15.86 18.25 -2.99
C ALA A 112 -15.28 18.36 -4.40
N TYR A 113 -15.92 17.72 -5.38
CA TYR A 113 -15.50 17.74 -6.79
C TYR A 113 -15.67 19.10 -7.48
N GLU A 114 -16.54 19.97 -6.92
CA GLU A 114 -16.83 21.30 -7.44
C GLU A 114 -15.88 22.37 -6.87
N LEU A 115 -15.02 22.01 -5.91
CA LEU A 115 -14.10 22.94 -5.25
C LEU A 115 -13.22 23.68 -6.26
N ASN A 116 -12.71 22.96 -7.27
CA ASN A 116 -11.94 23.53 -8.36
C ASN A 116 -12.01 22.61 -9.58
N PRO A 117 -12.31 23.12 -10.79
CA PRO A 117 -12.43 22.31 -12.02
C PRO A 117 -11.16 21.52 -12.37
N LYS A 118 -9.97 22.03 -12.04
CA LYS A 118 -8.72 21.30 -12.25
C LYS A 118 -8.56 20.15 -11.28
N LEU A 119 -8.92 20.32 -10.01
CA LEU A 119 -8.94 19.21 -9.03
C LEU A 119 -9.91 18.11 -9.42
N GLY A 120 -11.06 18.46 -10.00
CA GLY A 120 -12.05 17.51 -10.51
C GLY A 120 -11.52 16.55 -11.58
N LYS A 121 -10.38 16.86 -12.23
CA LYS A 121 -9.70 15.96 -13.17
C LYS A 121 -8.91 14.85 -12.49
N TYR A 122 -8.55 15.02 -11.23
CA TYR A 122 -7.86 13.99 -10.44
C TYR A 122 -8.88 13.07 -9.78
N GLN A 123 -8.56 11.80 -9.69
CA GLN A 123 -9.44 10.82 -9.04
C GLN A 123 -9.44 11.04 -7.52
N PHE A 124 -10.63 11.24 -6.96
CA PHE A 124 -10.83 11.31 -5.52
C PHE A 124 -10.89 9.92 -4.89
N LEU A 125 -10.36 9.80 -3.68
CA LEU A 125 -10.68 8.70 -2.78
C LEU A 125 -12.06 9.00 -2.18
N ASN A 126 -13.07 8.35 -2.72
CA ASN A 126 -14.46 8.55 -2.30
C ASN A 126 -14.89 7.44 -1.34
N PHE A 127 -15.38 7.85 -0.19
CA PHE A 127 -15.95 6.99 0.86
C PHE A 127 -17.40 7.40 1.15
N ASN A 128 -18.19 7.74 0.12
CA ASN A 128 -19.57 8.20 0.22
C ASN A 128 -19.76 9.44 1.11
N ASN A 129 -18.74 10.31 1.15
CA ASN A 129 -18.66 11.50 2.01
C ASN A 129 -18.71 11.18 3.50
N GLU A 130 -18.39 9.95 3.87
CA GLU A 130 -18.28 9.51 5.25
C GLU A 130 -16.85 9.68 5.77
N SER A 131 -16.70 9.56 7.09
CA SER A 131 -15.40 9.52 7.74
C SER A 131 -14.51 8.39 7.16
N VAL A 132 -13.24 8.71 6.91
CA VAL A 132 -12.22 7.73 6.50
C VAL A 132 -12.13 6.57 7.50
N TYR A 133 -12.41 6.83 8.78
CA TYR A 133 -12.35 5.82 9.84
C TYR A 133 -13.44 4.75 9.77
N ARG A 134 -14.56 5.02 9.11
CA ARG A 134 -15.56 3.99 8.80
C ARG A 134 -15.06 2.99 7.77
N HIS A 135 -14.12 3.42 6.92
CA HIS A 135 -13.54 2.66 5.81
C HIS A 135 -12.02 2.48 5.98
N TRP A 136 -11.53 2.45 7.22
CA TRP A 136 -10.10 2.53 7.53
C TRP A 136 -9.25 1.50 6.80
N ASN A 137 -9.67 0.24 6.77
CA ASN A 137 -8.92 -0.82 6.09
C ASN A 137 -8.83 -0.57 4.58
N GLU A 138 -9.94 -0.19 3.95
CA GLU A 138 -9.98 0.14 2.53
C GLU A 138 -9.11 1.37 2.23
N PHE A 139 -9.21 2.42 3.04
CA PHE A 139 -8.39 3.61 2.90
C PHE A 139 -6.90 3.29 2.96
N ILE A 140 -6.46 2.56 3.98
CA ILE A 140 -5.05 2.19 4.14
C ILE A 140 -4.55 1.32 2.99
N MET A 141 -5.33 0.34 2.53
CA MET A 141 -4.96 -0.47 1.37
C MET A 141 -4.80 0.38 0.11
N ARG A 142 -5.76 1.28 -0.15
CA ARG A 142 -5.68 2.20 -1.30
C ARG A 142 -4.47 3.14 -1.20
N LEU A 143 -4.22 3.69 -0.01
CA LEU A 143 -3.09 4.58 0.21
C LEU A 143 -1.75 3.86 -0.03
N TYR A 144 -1.57 2.67 0.54
CA TYR A 144 -0.35 1.88 0.29
C TYR A 144 -0.16 1.57 -1.20
N ASP A 145 -1.21 1.12 -1.89
CA ASP A 145 -1.14 0.81 -3.33
C ASP A 145 -0.75 2.04 -4.16
N ILE A 146 -1.34 3.21 -3.86
CA ILE A 146 -0.99 4.47 -4.54
C ILE A 146 0.46 4.84 -4.29
N LEU A 147 0.94 4.78 -3.05
CA LEU A 147 2.31 5.13 -2.68
C LEU A 147 3.34 4.17 -3.30
N ILE A 148 3.04 2.86 -3.33
CA ILE A 148 3.90 1.86 -3.98
C ILE A 148 4.02 2.15 -5.47
N ARG A 149 2.91 2.39 -6.16
CA ARG A 149 2.93 2.71 -7.59
C ARG A 149 3.62 4.03 -7.90
N TYR A 150 3.47 5.01 -7.02
CA TYR A 150 4.11 6.30 -7.18
C TYR A 150 5.63 6.21 -6.98
N ILE A 151 6.10 5.48 -5.97
CA ILE A 151 7.55 5.30 -5.76
C ILE A 151 8.21 4.50 -6.90
N ASP A 152 7.49 3.54 -7.48
CA ASP A 152 7.98 2.67 -8.56
C ASP A 152 7.85 3.30 -9.97
N ASP A 153 7.31 4.50 -10.12
CA ASP A 153 6.95 5.13 -11.41
C ASP A 153 6.00 4.27 -12.28
N LYS A 154 5.13 3.49 -11.60
CA LYS A 154 4.21 2.54 -12.23
C LYS A 154 2.74 2.89 -11.99
N ALA A 155 2.40 4.19 -12.09
CA ALA A 155 1.06 4.69 -11.73
C ALA A 155 -0.10 3.94 -12.40
N THR A 156 0.09 3.40 -13.60
CA THR A 156 -0.93 2.68 -14.37
C THR A 156 -0.85 1.16 -14.21
N LYS A 157 0.27 0.61 -13.71
CA LYS A 157 0.47 -0.83 -13.63
C LYS A 157 -0.12 -1.39 -12.34
N GLN A 158 -0.99 -2.38 -12.48
CA GLN A 158 -1.58 -3.12 -11.37
C GLN A 158 -0.52 -3.98 -10.67
N GLN A 159 -0.55 -4.01 -9.31
CA GLN A 159 0.29 -4.92 -8.56
C GLN A 159 -0.23 -6.35 -8.71
N THR A 160 0.66 -7.28 -9.01
CA THR A 160 0.32 -8.71 -9.10
C THR A 160 0.76 -9.40 -7.82
N ILE A 161 -0.12 -10.18 -7.21
CA ILE A 161 0.17 -10.99 -6.03
C ILE A 161 0.41 -12.42 -6.47
N PHE A 162 1.61 -12.94 -6.24
CA PHE A 162 1.92 -14.35 -6.42
C PHE A 162 1.56 -15.12 -5.15
N ILE A 163 0.60 -16.06 -5.26
CA ILE A 163 0.15 -16.86 -4.12
C ILE A 163 0.85 -18.23 -4.20
N SER A 164 1.88 -18.40 -3.38
CA SER A 164 2.63 -19.65 -3.26
C SER A 164 1.97 -20.57 -2.22
N HIS A 165 1.68 -21.80 -2.59
CA HIS A 165 1.07 -22.80 -1.72
C HIS A 165 1.48 -24.22 -2.13
N SER A 166 1.34 -25.19 -1.24
CA SER A 166 1.59 -26.60 -1.57
C SER A 166 0.41 -27.22 -2.30
N LYS A 167 0.64 -27.78 -3.49
CA LYS A 167 -0.40 -28.54 -4.24
C LYS A 167 -0.77 -29.87 -3.57
N GLN A 168 0.00 -30.33 -2.59
CA GLN A 168 -0.32 -31.55 -1.82
C GLN A 168 -1.22 -31.31 -0.61
N ASP A 169 -1.65 -30.08 -0.41
CA ASP A 169 -2.64 -29.77 0.61
C ASP A 169 -4.05 -30.18 0.15
N ASP A 170 -4.20 -31.45 -0.33
CA ASP A 170 -5.47 -32.00 -0.79
C ASP A 170 -6.60 -31.64 0.16
N ASP A 171 -7.58 -30.87 -0.32
CA ASP A 171 -8.78 -30.36 0.40
C ASP A 171 -8.51 -29.71 1.76
N LYS A 172 -7.25 -29.56 2.10
CA LYS A 172 -6.82 -29.11 3.41
C LYS A 172 -6.76 -27.58 3.52
N TYR A 173 -6.49 -27.15 4.73
CA TYR A 173 -6.58 -25.75 5.13
C TYR A 173 -5.72 -24.82 4.26
N GLY A 174 -4.52 -25.25 3.82
CA GLY A 174 -3.63 -24.45 2.97
C GLY A 174 -4.21 -24.10 1.60
N LEU A 175 -4.72 -25.08 0.86
CA LEU A 175 -5.35 -24.87 -0.45
C LEU A 175 -6.61 -24.01 -0.34
N ARG A 176 -7.43 -24.25 0.69
CA ARG A 176 -8.63 -23.46 0.97
C ARG A 176 -8.30 -22.00 1.25
N LEU A 177 -7.23 -21.73 1.99
CA LEU A 177 -6.76 -20.36 2.22
C LEU A 177 -6.23 -19.70 0.93
N ALA A 178 -5.44 -20.42 0.14
CA ALA A 178 -4.93 -19.89 -1.12
C ALA A 178 -6.07 -19.50 -2.07
N THR A 179 -7.07 -20.37 -2.21
CA THR A 179 -8.29 -20.13 -3.01
C THR A 179 -9.12 -18.97 -2.41
N GLY A 180 -9.28 -18.94 -1.09
CA GLY A 180 -10.00 -17.88 -0.38
C GLY A 180 -9.36 -16.51 -0.59
N LEU A 181 -8.04 -16.42 -0.51
CA LEU A 181 -7.32 -15.18 -0.79
C LEU A 181 -7.53 -14.71 -2.24
N ARG A 182 -7.43 -15.62 -3.20
CA ARG A 182 -7.69 -15.34 -4.61
C ARG A 182 -9.09 -14.78 -4.83
N ASN A 183 -10.10 -15.45 -4.29
CA ASN A 183 -11.51 -15.02 -4.42
C ASN A 183 -11.70 -13.65 -3.79
N TYR A 184 -11.16 -13.41 -2.60
CA TYR A 184 -11.19 -12.11 -1.95
C TYR A 184 -10.61 -10.99 -2.84
N LEU A 185 -9.46 -11.22 -3.48
CA LEU A 185 -8.82 -10.25 -4.37
C LEU A 185 -9.66 -9.96 -5.62
N LEU A 186 -10.39 -10.96 -6.13
CA LEU A 186 -11.28 -10.79 -7.28
C LEU A 186 -12.57 -10.03 -6.91
N GLU A 187 -13.14 -10.31 -5.73
CA GLU A 187 -14.40 -9.72 -5.27
C GLU A 187 -14.28 -8.26 -4.87
N GLN A 188 -13.14 -7.86 -4.29
CA GLN A 188 -12.95 -6.50 -3.79
C GLN A 188 -12.85 -5.42 -4.87
N GLY A 189 -12.84 -5.79 -6.16
CA GLY A 189 -12.63 -4.83 -7.24
C GLY A 189 -11.33 -4.01 -7.04
N THR A 190 -10.41 -4.54 -6.26
CA THR A 190 -9.13 -3.91 -5.94
C THR A 190 -8.30 -3.79 -7.20
N LYS A 191 -7.48 -2.76 -7.30
CA LYS A 191 -6.47 -2.65 -8.36
C LYS A 191 -5.33 -3.66 -8.17
N LEU A 192 -5.52 -4.65 -7.30
CA LEU A 192 -4.62 -5.75 -7.07
C LEU A 192 -5.06 -6.93 -7.94
N SER A 193 -4.16 -7.47 -8.74
CA SER A 193 -4.37 -8.72 -9.48
C SER A 193 -3.69 -9.87 -8.75
N SER A 194 -4.20 -11.08 -8.94
CA SER A 194 -3.57 -12.27 -8.37
C SER A 194 -3.03 -13.17 -9.48
N PHE A 195 -1.82 -13.70 -9.30
CA PHE A 195 -1.31 -14.83 -10.03
C PHE A 195 -1.44 -16.07 -9.14
N PHE A 196 -2.24 -17.02 -9.60
CA PHE A 196 -2.45 -18.28 -8.91
C PHE A 196 -2.00 -19.40 -9.85
N ASP A 197 -1.04 -20.20 -9.42
CA ASP A 197 -0.33 -21.19 -10.24
C ASP A 197 -1.24 -22.10 -11.09
N VAL A 198 -2.39 -22.55 -10.54
CA VAL A 198 -3.23 -23.57 -11.21
C VAL A 198 -3.90 -23.07 -12.50
N ASN A 199 -4.20 -21.76 -12.62
CA ASN A 199 -5.03 -21.25 -13.72
C ASN A 199 -4.32 -20.29 -14.68
N ASN A 200 -3.08 -19.90 -14.39
CA ASN A 200 -2.38 -18.86 -15.15
C ASN A 200 -1.17 -19.39 -15.92
N ILE A 201 -0.91 -20.71 -15.83
CA ILE A 201 0.17 -21.35 -16.60
C ILE A 201 -0.41 -21.75 -17.96
N MET A 202 0.13 -21.15 -19.01
CA MET A 202 -0.26 -21.48 -20.39
C MET A 202 0.27 -22.85 -20.79
N GLU A 203 -0.60 -23.68 -21.36
CA GLU A 203 -0.22 -24.98 -21.96
C GLU A 203 0.82 -24.74 -23.07
N GLY A 204 1.82 -25.64 -23.14
CA GLY A 204 2.86 -25.59 -24.16
C GLY A 204 4.06 -24.68 -23.84
N TYR A 205 4.05 -23.94 -22.72
CA TYR A 205 5.21 -23.13 -22.27
C TYR A 205 6.00 -23.85 -21.17
N ASN A 206 7.27 -23.46 -21.03
CA ASN A 206 8.12 -23.99 -19.96
C ASN A 206 7.59 -23.52 -18.60
N PHE A 207 7.05 -24.46 -17.81
CA PHE A 207 6.46 -24.25 -16.50
C PHE A 207 7.39 -23.50 -15.54
N GLU A 208 8.67 -23.89 -15.52
CA GLU A 208 9.69 -23.27 -14.66
C GLU A 208 9.89 -21.78 -14.98
N ASN A 209 9.99 -21.45 -16.27
CA ASN A 209 10.19 -20.06 -16.70
C ASN A 209 8.97 -19.20 -16.41
N GLN A 210 7.77 -19.71 -16.51
CA GLN A 210 6.56 -18.94 -16.20
C GLN A 210 6.46 -18.63 -14.70
N ILE A 211 6.73 -19.61 -13.83
CA ILE A 211 6.76 -19.36 -12.38
C ILE A 211 7.85 -18.35 -12.04
N ILE A 212 9.06 -18.51 -12.55
CA ILE A 212 10.17 -17.60 -12.30
C ILE A 212 9.81 -16.17 -12.72
N THR A 213 9.28 -15.99 -13.91
CA THR A 213 8.89 -14.66 -14.43
C THR A 213 7.75 -14.06 -13.59
N SER A 214 6.81 -14.87 -13.16
CA SER A 214 5.68 -14.43 -12.33
C SER A 214 6.12 -14.00 -10.94
N VAL A 215 7.03 -14.74 -10.30
CA VAL A 215 7.62 -14.35 -9.02
C VAL A 215 8.37 -13.03 -9.16
N ASP A 216 9.21 -12.88 -10.17
CA ASP A 216 10.05 -11.69 -10.37
C ASP A 216 9.26 -10.40 -10.60
N SER A 217 8.05 -10.50 -11.12
CA SER A 217 7.18 -9.37 -11.44
C SER A 217 6.10 -9.08 -10.39
N SER A 218 6.03 -9.87 -9.33
CA SER A 218 4.94 -9.86 -8.35
C SER A 218 5.41 -9.47 -6.93
N ILE A 219 4.46 -9.30 -6.04
CA ILE A 219 4.65 -9.38 -4.59
C ILE A 219 4.12 -10.74 -4.12
N MET A 220 4.73 -11.34 -3.10
CA MET A 220 4.51 -12.76 -2.81
C MET A 220 3.79 -12.99 -1.48
N VAL A 221 2.76 -13.83 -1.50
CA VAL A 221 2.12 -14.38 -0.30
C VAL A 221 2.38 -15.88 -0.24
N VAL A 222 3.02 -16.33 0.82
CA VAL A 222 3.26 -17.74 1.09
C VAL A 222 2.18 -18.27 2.03
N ILE A 223 1.40 -19.24 1.57
CA ILE A 223 0.49 -20.00 2.45
C ILE A 223 1.29 -21.20 2.98
N PHE A 224 1.83 -21.04 4.18
CA PHE A 224 2.72 -22.02 4.79
C PHE A 224 1.94 -23.10 5.53
N SER A 225 1.75 -24.24 4.90
CA SER A 225 1.11 -25.44 5.45
C SER A 225 2.13 -26.49 5.91
N ASN A 226 1.66 -27.55 6.53
CA ASN A 226 2.51 -28.67 6.97
C ASN A 226 3.25 -29.35 5.81
N ALA A 227 2.68 -29.35 4.60
CA ALA A 227 3.30 -29.94 3.41
C ALA A 227 4.24 -28.99 2.67
N TYR A 228 4.23 -27.70 3.02
CA TYR A 228 4.93 -26.67 2.24
C TYR A 228 6.46 -26.87 2.22
N SER A 229 7.06 -27.13 3.37
CA SER A 229 8.52 -27.29 3.52
C SER A 229 9.11 -28.48 2.78
N SER A 230 8.30 -29.52 2.56
CA SER A 230 8.72 -30.73 1.83
C SER A 230 8.72 -30.56 0.31
N ARG A 231 8.27 -29.38 -0.21
CA ARG A 231 8.13 -29.14 -1.63
C ARG A 231 9.29 -28.36 -2.20
N GLU A 232 10.03 -28.99 -3.09
CA GLU A 232 11.19 -28.40 -3.75
C GLU A 232 10.82 -27.08 -4.49
N TRP A 233 9.65 -27.05 -5.17
CA TRP A 233 9.19 -25.86 -5.88
C TRP A 233 8.86 -24.71 -4.92
N CYS A 234 8.19 -24.97 -3.82
CA CYS A 234 7.91 -23.94 -2.81
C CYS A 234 9.21 -23.35 -2.23
N VAL A 235 10.22 -24.20 -2.03
CA VAL A 235 11.57 -23.74 -1.62
C VAL A 235 12.20 -22.86 -2.67
N LYS A 236 12.17 -23.28 -3.95
CA LYS A 236 12.74 -22.51 -5.08
C LYS A 236 12.08 -21.16 -5.23
N GLU A 237 10.74 -21.07 -5.10
CA GLU A 237 9.97 -19.83 -5.16
C GLU A 237 10.40 -18.84 -4.09
N ILE A 238 10.53 -19.26 -2.82
CA ILE A 238 11.00 -18.43 -1.72
C ILE A 238 12.44 -17.97 -1.93
N LEU A 239 13.34 -18.88 -2.30
CA LEU A 239 14.73 -18.55 -2.56
C LEU A 239 14.85 -17.54 -3.70
N ARG A 240 14.06 -17.70 -4.75
CA ARG A 240 13.98 -16.75 -5.87
C ARG A 240 13.50 -15.39 -5.42
N ALA A 241 12.39 -15.34 -4.67
CA ALA A 241 11.85 -14.11 -4.14
C ALA A 241 12.87 -13.37 -3.28
N LYS A 242 13.57 -14.06 -2.38
CA LYS A 242 14.63 -13.49 -1.54
C LYS A 242 15.83 -13.00 -2.35
N LYS A 243 16.32 -13.80 -3.31
CA LYS A 243 17.44 -13.42 -4.19
C LYS A 243 17.14 -12.10 -4.93
N ASN A 244 15.93 -11.96 -5.43
CA ASN A 244 15.50 -10.80 -6.22
C ASN A 244 14.89 -9.69 -5.36
N LYS A 245 14.98 -9.80 -4.01
CA LYS A 245 14.42 -8.82 -3.06
C LYS A 245 12.93 -8.55 -3.29
N ILE A 246 12.18 -9.56 -3.73
CA ILE A 246 10.73 -9.49 -3.91
C ILE A 246 10.08 -9.37 -2.53
N PRO A 247 9.19 -8.40 -2.30
CA PRO A 247 8.43 -8.31 -1.06
C PRO A 247 7.61 -9.59 -0.85
N LEU A 248 7.76 -10.21 0.32
CA LEU A 248 7.01 -11.42 0.64
C LEU A 248 6.55 -11.43 2.09
N ILE A 249 5.40 -12.06 2.33
CA ILE A 249 4.86 -12.36 3.66
C ILE A 249 4.48 -13.84 3.76
N VAL A 250 4.36 -14.31 4.99
CA VAL A 250 3.91 -15.68 5.29
C VAL A 250 2.57 -15.64 6.01
N VAL A 251 1.62 -16.44 5.54
CA VAL A 251 0.37 -16.77 6.22
C VAL A 251 0.47 -18.20 6.73
N PHE A 252 0.51 -18.37 8.04
CA PHE A 252 0.57 -19.70 8.62
C PHE A 252 -0.77 -20.44 8.51
N ALA A 253 -0.71 -21.61 7.89
CA ALA A 253 -1.81 -22.55 7.68
C ALA A 253 -1.47 -23.94 8.26
N VAL A 254 -0.63 -23.98 9.28
CA VAL A 254 -0.21 -25.22 9.94
C VAL A 254 -1.21 -25.64 11.01
N THR A 255 -1.39 -26.96 11.15
CA THR A 255 -2.14 -27.58 12.24
C THR A 255 -1.14 -28.32 13.13
N GLY A 256 -1.03 -27.91 14.40
CA GLY A 256 -0.02 -28.43 15.34
C GLY A 256 1.25 -27.56 15.38
N ASP A 257 2.37 -28.18 15.71
CA ASP A 257 3.64 -27.47 15.85
C ASP A 257 4.22 -27.06 14.50
N ILE A 258 4.81 -25.87 14.47
CA ILE A 258 5.49 -25.34 13.27
C ILE A 258 6.85 -26.05 13.14
N ASP A 259 7.11 -26.63 11.97
CA ASP A 259 8.42 -27.16 11.64
C ASP A 259 9.48 -26.04 11.61
N ARG A 260 10.35 -26.03 12.63
CA ARG A 260 11.45 -25.07 12.74
C ARG A 260 12.60 -25.36 11.79
N THR A 261 12.56 -26.47 11.06
CA THR A 261 13.64 -26.85 10.12
C THR A 261 13.58 -26.10 8.79
N PHE A 262 12.53 -25.30 8.57
CA PHE A 262 12.42 -24.47 7.36
C PHE A 262 12.97 -23.05 7.56
N PRO A 263 14.30 -22.84 7.43
CA PRO A 263 14.95 -21.59 7.82
C PRO A 263 14.65 -20.42 6.86
N TYR A 264 14.13 -20.70 5.66
CA TYR A 264 14.00 -19.71 4.60
C TYR A 264 12.95 -18.63 4.87
N ILE A 265 12.07 -18.83 5.84
CA ILE A 265 11.04 -17.84 6.22
C ILE A 265 11.31 -17.15 7.56
N GLY A 266 12.42 -17.47 8.24
CA GLY A 266 12.69 -17.02 9.61
C GLY A 266 12.68 -15.50 9.82
N ASN A 267 13.04 -14.72 8.81
CA ASN A 267 13.08 -13.24 8.85
C ASN A 267 12.03 -12.60 7.95
N VAL A 268 10.92 -13.29 7.70
CA VAL A 268 9.84 -12.80 6.84
C VAL A 268 8.67 -12.38 7.72
N PRO A 269 8.06 -11.21 7.47
CA PRO A 269 6.83 -10.84 8.14
C PRO A 269 5.77 -11.91 7.99
N ALA A 270 5.12 -12.29 9.08
CA ALA A 270 4.19 -13.40 9.10
C ALA A 270 2.91 -13.07 9.88
N THR A 271 1.83 -13.73 9.52
CA THR A 271 0.53 -13.60 10.19
C THR A 271 -0.22 -14.93 10.16
N ILE A 272 -1.32 -14.99 10.90
CA ILE A 272 -2.29 -16.09 10.87
C ILE A 272 -3.59 -15.56 10.32
N TYR A 273 -4.21 -16.29 9.40
CA TYR A 273 -5.55 -15.97 8.92
C TYR A 273 -6.61 -16.18 10.04
N ARG A 274 -7.40 -15.15 10.31
CA ARG A 274 -8.45 -15.15 11.34
C ARG A 274 -9.83 -14.81 10.76
N ASN A 275 -10.22 -15.48 9.68
CA ASN A 275 -11.46 -15.23 8.94
C ASN A 275 -11.59 -13.80 8.37
N ASP A 276 -10.50 -13.07 8.24
CA ASP A 276 -10.43 -11.74 7.65
C ASP A 276 -9.12 -11.58 6.86
N TRP A 277 -9.22 -11.20 5.59
CA TRP A 277 -8.07 -10.98 4.71
C TRP A 277 -7.49 -9.57 4.82
N ASN A 278 -8.23 -8.60 5.39
CA ASN A 278 -7.75 -7.23 5.51
C ASN A 278 -6.40 -7.12 6.22
N PRO A 279 -6.15 -7.77 7.37
CA PRO A 279 -4.84 -7.73 8.04
C PRO A 279 -3.73 -8.34 7.19
N VAL A 280 -4.03 -9.39 6.41
CA VAL A 280 -3.06 -10.06 5.52
C VAL A 280 -2.65 -9.12 4.39
N ILE A 281 -3.61 -8.50 3.72
CA ILE A 281 -3.35 -7.57 2.62
C ILE A 281 -2.65 -6.31 3.14
N ASN A 282 -3.07 -5.77 4.29
CA ASN A 282 -2.39 -4.63 4.91
C ASN A 282 -0.93 -4.94 5.24
N LEU A 283 -0.64 -6.12 5.79
CA LEU A 283 0.74 -6.56 6.07
C LEU A 283 1.55 -6.67 4.77
N LEU A 284 0.96 -7.25 3.71
CA LEU A 284 1.60 -7.40 2.40
C LEU A 284 1.95 -6.04 1.78
N LEU A 285 0.99 -5.13 1.72
CA LEU A 285 1.18 -3.82 1.11
C LEU A 285 2.14 -2.96 1.94
N ARG A 286 2.05 -2.99 3.27
CA ARG A 286 3.00 -2.33 4.17
C ARG A 286 4.42 -2.85 3.95
N THR A 287 4.59 -4.18 3.90
CA THR A 287 5.90 -4.82 3.64
C THR A 287 6.44 -4.42 2.27
N THR A 288 5.56 -4.34 1.27
CA THR A 288 5.93 -3.92 -0.09
C THR A 288 6.40 -2.47 -0.10
N LEU A 289 5.63 -1.56 0.47
CA LEU A 289 6.01 -0.15 0.55
C LEU A 289 7.33 0.04 1.31
N TYR A 290 7.51 -0.65 2.44
CA TYR A 290 8.76 -0.65 3.20
C TYR A 290 9.95 -1.07 2.33
N ASN A 291 9.85 -2.22 1.64
CA ASN A 291 10.93 -2.71 0.79
C ASN A 291 11.24 -1.77 -0.38
N ARG A 292 10.22 -1.22 -1.05
CA ARG A 292 10.42 -0.25 -2.14
C ARG A 292 11.09 1.02 -1.63
N TYR A 293 10.61 1.55 -0.52
CA TYR A 293 11.17 2.76 0.11
C TYR A 293 12.64 2.55 0.51
N GLN A 294 12.98 1.46 1.21
CA GLN A 294 14.33 1.15 1.63
C GLN A 294 15.28 0.89 0.44
N ASN A 295 14.83 0.19 -0.58
CA ASN A 295 15.64 -0.07 -1.77
C ASN A 295 15.98 1.21 -2.55
N THR A 296 15.17 2.27 -2.43
CA THR A 296 15.45 3.57 -3.05
C THR A 296 16.50 4.37 -2.25
N ILE A 297 16.54 4.22 -0.92
CA ILE A 297 17.56 4.86 -0.07
C ILE A 297 18.97 4.29 -0.35
N VAL A 298 19.04 2.99 -0.64
CA VAL A 298 20.35 2.28 -0.80
C VAL A 298 20.93 2.44 -2.21
N ARG A 299 20.20 3.04 -3.13
CA ARG A 299 20.71 3.37 -4.48
C ARG A 299 21.40 4.73 -4.50
#